data_e65c5ca446851893ac8ea6668fa34fe2
#
_entry.id   e65c5ca446851893ac8ea6668fa34fe2
#
_cell.length_a   1.000
_cell.length_b   1.000
_cell.length_c   1.000
_cell.angle_alpha   90.00
_cell.angle_beta   90.00
_cell.angle_gamma   90.00
#
_symmetry.space_group_name_H-M   'P 1'
#
loop_
_entity.id
_entity.type
_entity.pdbx_description
1 polymer ?
#
loop_
_entity_poly.entity_id
_entity_poly.type
_entity_poly.pdbx_seq_one_letter_code
_entity_poly.pdbx_strand_id
1 'polypeptide(L)'
;MIDHFTLRVRDLATTRRFYTAALAPLGYRVAYDAVHGGVGVLGLAFDAPGLGPKIDTWFVDHVTPVSGPTHLCWQAATRAEVDAFYAAARAAGGADNGAPGLRAHYHPNYYGAFVLDPDGNNIEAVCHRPE
;
A
#
# COMPACT_ATOMS: atom_id res chain seq x y z
N MET A 1 -16.58 -2.08 -7.98
CA MET A 1 -15.52 -1.12 -7.65
C MET A 1 -15.35 -1.12 -6.13
N ILE A 2 -14.15 -1.30 -5.62
CA ILE A 2 -13.86 -1.15 -4.18
C ILE A 2 -13.73 0.34 -3.90
N ASP A 3 -14.41 0.83 -2.86
CA ASP A 3 -14.35 2.23 -2.45
C ASP A 3 -13.20 2.46 -1.45
N HIS A 4 -13.13 1.64 -0.41
CA HIS A 4 -12.06 1.62 0.58
C HIS A 4 -11.96 0.23 1.22
N PHE A 5 -10.86 0.00 1.93
CA PHE A 5 -10.65 -1.20 2.75
C PHE A 5 -9.99 -0.82 4.08
N THR A 6 -10.12 -1.71 5.07
CA THR A 6 -9.50 -1.55 6.39
C THR A 6 -8.71 -2.80 6.76
N LEU A 7 -7.44 -2.62 7.11
CA LEU A 7 -6.61 -3.66 7.71
C LEU A 7 -6.54 -3.48 9.23
N ARG A 8 -6.67 -4.59 9.95
CA ARG A 8 -6.37 -4.66 11.38
C ARG A 8 -4.92 -5.03 11.55
N VAL A 9 -4.13 -4.14 12.14
CA VAL A 9 -2.69 -4.26 12.24
C VAL A 9 -2.23 -4.45 13.70
N ARG A 10 -1.04 -5.00 13.88
CA ARG A 10 -0.49 -5.25 15.22
C ARG A 10 -0.02 -3.98 15.90
N ASP A 11 0.60 -3.07 15.14
CA ASP A 11 1.20 -1.83 15.63
C ASP A 11 1.02 -0.72 14.60
N LEU A 12 0.17 0.27 14.93
CA LEU A 12 -0.17 1.35 14.02
C LEU A 12 1.03 2.27 13.74
N ALA A 13 1.95 2.44 14.70
CA ALA A 13 3.12 3.29 14.51
C ALA A 13 4.08 2.68 13.47
N THR A 14 4.30 1.38 13.51
CA THR A 14 5.09 0.65 12.51
C THR A 14 4.40 0.67 11.14
N THR A 15 3.09 0.40 11.10
CA THR A 15 2.27 0.45 9.89
C THR A 15 2.33 1.84 9.26
N ARG A 16 2.18 2.89 10.06
CA ARG A 16 2.26 4.28 9.60
C ARG A 16 3.61 4.57 8.92
N ARG A 17 4.73 4.27 9.59
CA ARG A 17 6.07 4.50 9.00
C ARG A 17 6.23 3.77 7.68
N PHE A 18 5.82 2.51 7.65
CA PHE A 18 5.96 1.66 6.47
C PHE A 18 5.11 2.17 5.30
N TYR A 19 3.79 2.29 5.48
CA TYR A 19 2.88 2.62 4.37
C TYR A 19 2.99 4.08 3.91
N THR A 20 3.31 5.01 4.81
CA THR A 20 3.58 6.40 4.41
C THR A 20 4.79 6.47 3.46
N ALA A 21 5.83 5.69 3.71
CA ALA A 21 7.00 5.64 2.83
C ALA A 21 6.72 4.85 1.54
N ALA A 22 6.14 3.66 1.66
CA ALA A 22 5.92 2.74 0.54
C ALA A 22 4.94 3.31 -0.51
N LEU A 23 3.88 3.98 -0.07
CA LEU A 23 2.82 4.50 -0.96
C LEU A 23 3.03 5.96 -1.38
N ALA A 24 3.99 6.70 -0.80
CA ALA A 24 4.30 8.06 -1.22
C ALA A 24 4.61 8.19 -2.73
N PRO A 25 5.39 7.27 -3.36
CA PRO A 25 5.63 7.31 -4.81
C PRO A 25 4.37 7.17 -5.67
N LEU A 26 3.29 6.61 -5.11
CA LEU A 26 1.99 6.46 -5.75
C LEU A 26 1.04 7.63 -5.44
N GLY A 27 1.54 8.70 -4.81
CA GLY A 27 0.76 9.90 -4.47
C GLY A 27 -0.06 9.81 -3.19
N TYR A 28 0.12 8.76 -2.37
CA TYR A 28 -0.57 8.63 -1.09
C TYR A 28 0.07 9.48 0.01
N ARG A 29 -0.78 10.00 0.90
CA ARG A 29 -0.38 10.74 2.09
C ARG A 29 -1.30 10.45 3.27
N VAL A 30 -0.84 10.69 4.48
CA VAL A 30 -1.68 10.63 5.67
C VAL A 30 -2.77 11.72 5.58
N ALA A 31 -4.02 11.32 5.69
CA ALA A 31 -5.17 12.22 5.71
C ALA A 31 -6.00 12.10 6.98
N TYR A 32 -5.85 11.01 7.70
CA TYR A 32 -6.49 10.79 9.00
C TYR A 32 -5.56 10.06 9.95
N ASP A 33 -5.47 10.50 11.21
CA ASP A 33 -4.67 9.88 12.24
C ASP A 33 -5.25 10.27 13.61
N ALA A 34 -5.90 9.33 14.27
CA ALA A 34 -6.59 9.58 15.55
C ALA A 34 -6.71 8.32 16.40
N VAL A 35 -7.04 8.51 17.67
CA VAL A 35 -7.36 7.41 18.60
C VAL A 35 -8.78 7.60 19.11
N HIS A 36 -9.61 6.57 18.99
CA HIS A 36 -10.99 6.53 19.45
C HIS A 36 -11.22 5.35 20.38
N GLY A 37 -11.52 5.62 21.65
CA GLY A 37 -11.80 4.56 22.64
C GLY A 37 -10.63 3.56 22.81
N GLY A 38 -9.39 4.02 22.64
CA GLY A 38 -8.20 3.17 22.73
C GLY A 38 -7.83 2.45 21.42
N VAL A 39 -8.61 2.63 20.34
CA VAL A 39 -8.31 2.12 19.00
C VAL A 39 -7.64 3.22 18.19
N GLY A 40 -6.44 2.97 17.70
CA GLY A 40 -5.76 3.85 16.76
C GLY A 40 -6.33 3.65 15.35
N VAL A 41 -6.51 4.75 14.62
CA VAL A 41 -7.06 4.76 13.26
C VAL A 41 -6.16 5.61 12.37
N LEU A 42 -5.68 5.05 11.28
CA LEU A 42 -4.88 5.73 10.25
C LEU A 42 -5.59 5.62 8.89
N GLY A 43 -5.73 6.75 8.20
CA GLY A 43 -6.26 6.81 6.84
C GLY A 43 -5.25 7.43 5.88
N LEU A 44 -4.97 6.76 4.78
CA LEU A 44 -4.15 7.26 3.69
C LEU A 44 -5.04 7.64 2.50
N ALA A 45 -4.77 8.80 1.93
CA ALA A 45 -5.51 9.35 0.78
C ALA A 45 -4.59 9.60 -0.40
N PHE A 46 -5.19 9.51 -1.59
CA PHE A 46 -4.63 9.98 -2.84
C PHE A 46 -5.57 11.02 -3.48
N ASP A 47 -5.10 11.78 -4.47
CA ASP A 47 -5.94 12.73 -5.19
C ASP A 47 -6.67 12.00 -6.32
N ALA A 48 -7.95 11.69 -6.09
CA ALA A 48 -8.78 11.02 -7.08
C ALA A 48 -9.19 12.00 -8.19
N PRO A 49 -9.00 11.66 -9.47
CA PRO A 49 -9.37 12.54 -10.59
C PRO A 49 -10.82 12.98 -10.52
N GLY A 50 -11.07 14.30 -10.48
CA GLY A 50 -12.40 14.89 -10.44
C GLY A 50 -13.13 14.84 -9.10
N LEU A 51 -12.54 14.22 -8.07
CA LEU A 51 -13.16 14.08 -6.74
C LEU A 51 -12.32 14.70 -5.62
N GLY A 52 -11.05 15.04 -5.89
CA GLY A 52 -10.13 15.54 -4.86
C GLY A 52 -9.60 14.43 -3.94
N PRO A 53 -9.14 14.77 -2.73
CA PRO A 53 -8.57 13.80 -1.81
C PRO A 53 -9.58 12.72 -1.41
N LYS A 54 -9.20 11.46 -1.61
CA LYS A 54 -10.01 10.30 -1.23
C LYS A 54 -9.18 9.36 -0.36
N ILE A 55 -9.71 9.03 0.83
CA ILE A 55 -9.14 8.00 1.70
C ILE A 55 -9.76 6.66 1.29
N ASP A 56 -8.95 5.76 0.77
CA ASP A 56 -9.36 4.40 0.40
C ASP A 56 -8.65 3.31 1.20
N THR A 57 -7.57 3.68 1.89
CA THR A 57 -6.72 2.76 2.64
C THR A 57 -6.74 3.11 4.11
N TRP A 58 -7.31 2.22 4.93
CA TRP A 58 -7.46 2.40 6.37
C TRP A 58 -6.73 1.32 7.15
N PHE A 59 -6.19 1.70 8.30
CA PHE A 59 -5.56 0.80 9.26
C PHE A 59 -6.11 1.07 10.65
N VAL A 60 -6.34 0.00 11.42
CA VAL A 60 -6.74 0.09 12.83
C VAL A 60 -5.91 -0.88 13.66
N ASP A 61 -5.48 -0.45 14.84
CA ASP A 61 -4.83 -1.34 15.81
C ASP A 61 -5.73 -1.61 17.03
N HIS A 62 -5.20 -2.36 18.01
CA HIS A 62 -5.96 -2.78 19.20
C HIS A 62 -7.31 -3.44 18.92
N VAL A 63 -7.50 -3.99 17.72
CA VAL A 63 -8.66 -4.75 17.29
C VAL A 63 -8.24 -6.17 16.95
N THR A 64 -8.84 -7.17 17.60
CA THR A 64 -8.53 -8.58 17.35
C THR A 64 -9.69 -9.28 16.66
N PRO A 65 -9.41 -10.30 15.84
CA PRO A 65 -8.09 -10.71 15.38
C PRO A 65 -7.47 -9.69 14.43
N VAL A 66 -6.12 -9.65 14.38
CA VAL A 66 -5.38 -8.93 13.33
C VAL A 66 -5.77 -9.55 11.97
N SER A 67 -5.81 -8.74 10.92
CA SER A 67 -6.04 -9.26 9.57
C SER A 67 -4.99 -10.32 9.23
N GLY A 68 -5.44 -11.48 8.76
CA GLY A 68 -4.52 -12.52 8.28
C GLY A 68 -3.76 -12.05 7.05
N PRO A 69 -2.68 -12.74 6.65
CA PRO A 69 -1.95 -12.39 5.46
C PRO A 69 -2.88 -12.24 4.26
N THR A 70 -2.84 -11.07 3.62
CA THR A 70 -3.67 -10.76 2.45
C THR A 70 -2.80 -10.26 1.32
N HIS A 71 -3.38 -10.19 0.12
CA HIS A 71 -2.74 -9.58 -1.06
C HIS A 71 -3.49 -8.32 -1.44
N LEU A 72 -2.75 -7.22 -1.56
CA LEU A 72 -3.27 -5.92 -1.98
C LEU A 72 -2.37 -5.35 -3.08
N CYS A 73 -2.98 -4.85 -4.14
CA CYS A 73 -2.28 -4.29 -5.28
C CYS A 73 -2.76 -2.86 -5.56
N TRP A 74 -1.81 -1.92 -5.59
CA TRP A 74 -2.04 -0.54 -6.00
C TRP A 74 -1.65 -0.34 -7.46
N GLN A 75 -2.48 0.38 -8.20
CA GLN A 75 -2.16 0.76 -9.57
C GLN A 75 -1.22 1.96 -9.58
N ALA A 76 -0.09 1.82 -10.27
CA ALA A 76 0.86 2.89 -10.58
C ALA A 76 0.60 3.45 -11.98
N ALA A 77 0.85 4.74 -12.18
CA ALA A 77 0.71 5.36 -13.49
C ALA A 77 1.90 5.05 -14.42
N THR A 78 3.08 4.80 -13.86
CA THR A 78 4.33 4.53 -14.60
C THR A 78 5.10 3.38 -13.98
N ARG A 79 6.01 2.76 -14.75
CA ARG A 79 6.96 1.76 -14.22
C ARG A 79 7.92 2.37 -13.21
N ALA A 80 8.33 3.62 -13.40
CA ALA A 80 9.18 4.34 -12.45
C ALA A 80 8.52 4.48 -11.07
N GLU A 81 7.19 4.65 -10.99
CA GLU A 81 6.46 4.63 -9.71
C GLU A 81 6.48 3.25 -9.05
N VAL A 82 6.42 2.16 -9.83
CA VAL A 82 6.56 0.79 -9.31
C VAL A 82 7.97 0.58 -8.72
N ASP A 83 9.01 1.03 -9.41
CA ASP A 83 10.40 0.96 -8.94
C ASP A 83 10.57 1.77 -7.64
N ALA A 84 10.02 2.99 -7.61
CA ALA A 84 10.08 3.86 -6.43
C ALA A 84 9.30 3.30 -5.24
N PHE A 85 8.11 2.74 -5.46
CA PHE A 85 7.35 2.00 -4.44
C PHE A 85 8.19 0.88 -3.82
N TYR A 86 8.78 0.03 -4.65
CA TYR A 86 9.58 -1.09 -4.18
C TYR A 86 10.78 -0.61 -3.35
N ALA A 87 11.54 0.36 -3.85
CA ALA A 87 12.69 0.92 -3.12
C ALA A 87 12.27 1.52 -1.76
N ALA A 88 11.19 2.30 -1.74
CA ALA A 88 10.68 2.93 -0.52
C ALA A 88 10.15 1.90 0.49
N ALA A 89 9.39 0.90 0.04
CA ALA A 89 8.87 -0.16 0.89
C ALA A 89 10.00 -1.00 1.51
N ARG A 90 11.02 -1.34 0.71
CA ARG A 90 12.22 -2.05 1.20
C ARG A 90 12.99 -1.24 2.23
N ALA A 91 13.21 0.06 1.96
CA ALA A 91 13.89 0.96 2.90
C ALA A 91 13.09 1.16 4.21
N ALA A 92 11.77 1.08 4.15
CA ALA A 92 10.88 1.17 5.32
C ALA A 92 10.75 -0.15 6.11
N GLY A 93 11.50 -1.21 5.73
CA GLY A 93 11.56 -2.47 6.46
C GLY A 93 10.73 -3.61 5.89
N GLY A 94 10.14 -3.44 4.71
CA GLY A 94 9.43 -4.50 4.02
C GLY A 94 10.39 -5.62 3.53
N ALA A 95 9.91 -6.86 3.52
CA ALA A 95 10.67 -7.98 2.98
C ALA A 95 10.45 -8.12 1.47
N ASP A 96 11.52 -8.48 0.73
CA ASP A 96 11.39 -8.75 -0.71
C ASP A 96 10.46 -9.93 -0.95
N ASN A 97 9.52 -9.73 -1.88
CA ASN A 97 8.61 -10.78 -2.36
C ASN A 97 8.49 -10.78 -3.89
N GLY A 98 9.35 -10.04 -4.57
CA GLY A 98 9.44 -9.97 -6.03
C GLY A 98 9.86 -8.58 -6.51
N ALA A 99 11.12 -8.44 -6.93
CA ALA A 99 11.67 -7.19 -7.44
C ALA A 99 10.89 -6.67 -8.67
N PRO A 100 10.96 -5.36 -8.96
CA PRO A 100 10.30 -4.78 -10.12
C PRO A 100 10.66 -5.50 -11.42
N GLY A 101 9.66 -5.73 -12.27
CA GLY A 101 9.88 -6.37 -13.55
C GLY A 101 8.59 -6.77 -14.27
N LEU A 102 8.73 -7.10 -15.54
CA LEU A 102 7.64 -7.63 -16.36
C LEU A 102 7.21 -9.02 -15.88
N ARG A 103 5.90 -9.21 -15.83
CA ARG A 103 5.23 -10.49 -15.55
C ARG A 103 4.41 -10.90 -16.77
N ALA A 104 5.10 -11.15 -17.89
CA ALA A 104 4.49 -11.42 -19.19
C ALA A 104 3.50 -12.59 -19.17
N HIS A 105 3.64 -13.51 -18.20
CA HIS A 105 2.71 -14.62 -18.00
C HIS A 105 1.34 -14.19 -17.43
N TYR A 106 1.23 -12.97 -16.83
CA TYR A 106 -0.06 -12.38 -16.48
C TYR A 106 -0.64 -11.64 -17.69
N HIS A 107 0.12 -10.68 -18.25
CA HIS A 107 -0.14 -10.08 -19.56
C HIS A 107 1.10 -9.27 -20.04
N PRO A 108 1.20 -8.90 -21.36
CA PRO A 108 2.43 -8.35 -21.95
C PRO A 108 2.96 -7.07 -21.26
N ASN A 109 2.09 -6.24 -20.72
CA ASN A 109 2.46 -4.96 -20.08
C ASN A 109 2.35 -5.00 -18.56
N TYR A 110 2.25 -6.18 -17.95
CA TYR A 110 2.20 -6.27 -16.49
C TYR A 110 3.58 -6.03 -15.90
N TYR A 111 3.85 -4.82 -15.43
CA TYR A 111 5.07 -4.48 -14.71
C TYR A 111 4.75 -4.31 -13.24
N GLY A 112 5.19 -5.21 -12.39
CA GLY A 112 4.85 -5.23 -10.98
C GLY A 112 6.04 -5.48 -10.06
N ALA A 113 5.89 -5.06 -8.81
CA ALA A 113 6.80 -5.33 -7.70
C ALA A 113 6.03 -5.71 -6.44
N PHE A 114 6.59 -6.63 -5.64
CA PHE A 114 5.94 -7.23 -4.48
C PHE A 114 6.82 -7.09 -3.25
N VAL A 115 6.22 -6.73 -2.13
CA VAL A 115 6.89 -6.60 -0.83
C VAL A 115 5.97 -7.17 0.25
N LEU A 116 6.53 -7.86 1.25
CA LEU A 116 5.78 -8.18 2.46
C LEU A 116 5.84 -6.99 3.43
N ASP A 117 4.68 -6.55 3.89
CA ASP A 117 4.56 -5.52 4.91
C ASP A 117 4.95 -6.04 6.31
N PRO A 118 5.03 -5.20 7.36
CA PRO A 118 5.37 -5.63 8.72
C PRO A 118 4.46 -6.70 9.33
N ASP A 119 3.22 -6.81 8.85
CA ASP A 119 2.26 -7.83 9.28
C ASP A 119 2.24 -9.08 8.40
N GLY A 120 3.07 -9.13 7.34
CA GLY A 120 3.20 -10.25 6.41
C GLY A 120 2.21 -10.22 5.25
N ASN A 121 1.53 -9.09 5.02
CA ASN A 121 0.68 -8.95 3.84
C ASN A 121 1.54 -8.79 2.58
N ASN A 122 1.13 -9.44 1.49
CA ASN A 122 1.74 -9.25 0.18
C ASN A 122 1.18 -7.98 -0.45
N ILE A 123 1.98 -6.92 -0.46
CA ILE A 123 1.61 -5.66 -1.11
C ILE A 123 2.32 -5.52 -2.45
N GLU A 124 1.61 -5.02 -3.43
CA GLU A 124 2.06 -4.90 -4.82
C GLU A 124 1.79 -3.49 -5.36
N ALA A 125 2.69 -3.00 -6.19
CA ALA A 125 2.40 -1.93 -7.13
C ALA A 125 2.52 -2.46 -8.56
N VAL A 126 1.57 -2.10 -9.44
CA VAL A 126 1.54 -2.55 -10.82
C VAL A 126 1.28 -1.41 -11.80
N CYS A 127 2.02 -1.39 -12.90
CA CYS A 127 1.77 -0.55 -14.06
C CYS A 127 1.40 -1.43 -15.26
N HIS A 128 0.29 -1.11 -15.91
CA HIS A 128 -0.19 -1.84 -17.11
C HIS A 128 0.12 -1.13 -18.42
N ARG A 129 0.77 0.03 -18.35
CA ARG A 129 1.09 0.81 -19.56
C ARG A 129 2.30 0.21 -20.28
N PRO A 130 2.27 0.13 -21.62
CA PRO A 130 3.47 -0.13 -22.39
C PRO A 130 4.44 1.04 -22.21
N GLU A 131 5.73 0.76 -22.21
CA GLU A 131 6.82 1.72 -22.38
C GLU A 131 7.49 1.52 -23.71
#